data_1a17ed06eba371c8d5609c0956f3c589
#
_entry.id   1a17ed06eba371c8d5609c0956f3c589
#
_cell.length_a   1.000
_cell.length_b   1.000
_cell.length_c   1.000
_cell.angle_alpha   90.00
_cell.angle_beta   90.00
_cell.angle_gamma   90.00
#
_symmetry.space_group_name_H-M   'P 1'
#
loop_
_entity.id
_entity.type
_entity.pdbx_description
1 polymer ?
#
loop_
_entity_poly.entity_id
_entity_poly.type
_entity_poly.pdbx_seq_one_letter_code
_entity_poly.pdbx_strand_id
1 'polypeptide(L)'
;MNDLYLEAAFMQAEVLTKAYSTSFSSSLSLVDKRLRPAIYAVYAMARVVDEIVDTPHKGVDVRQELGGCRRQYNQAIAARYSSNPIMHAFQHVFHAYGLKIEHLDAFFVSMEMDLHQVHFSVEQYEQYIYGSAQAIGLMCLPIFCDGYPGLADALESGAGKLGSAYQKVNFLRDIASDYRERGRTYFPGITPGTLSKIQKQMIEDDIAKELVEADVALRKLPRQARRGVRLSYLYFDRLLKEISPLTPEQLFTSRISVPKGMKVWLYVRALVR
;
A
#
# COMPACT_ATOMS: atom_id res chain seq x y z
N MET A 1 8.86 -23.77 22.43
CA MET A 1 9.23 -22.57 23.22
C MET A 1 8.48 -21.41 22.60
N ASN A 2 7.61 -20.72 23.34
CA ASN A 2 7.02 -19.47 22.83
C ASN A 2 8.16 -18.47 22.66
N ASP A 3 8.33 -17.95 21.48
CA ASP A 3 9.32 -16.89 21.23
C ASP A 3 8.68 -15.54 21.65
N LEU A 4 8.86 -15.21 22.94
CA LEU A 4 8.31 -13.98 23.53
C LEU A 4 8.76 -12.73 22.77
N TYR A 5 9.99 -12.75 22.22
CA TYR A 5 10.49 -11.60 21.46
C TYR A 5 9.75 -11.44 20.14
N LEU A 6 9.49 -12.53 19.43
CA LEU A 6 8.71 -12.50 18.18
C LEU A 6 7.25 -12.08 18.43
N GLU A 7 6.63 -12.57 19.52
CA GLU A 7 5.28 -12.14 19.90
C GLU A 7 5.23 -10.62 20.18
N ALA A 8 6.19 -10.10 20.95
CA ALA A 8 6.31 -8.67 21.20
C ALA A 8 6.57 -7.86 19.93
N ALA A 9 7.37 -8.38 19.00
CA ALA A 9 7.62 -7.75 17.71
C ALA A 9 6.34 -7.63 16.86
N PHE A 10 5.53 -8.67 16.79
CA PHE A 10 4.22 -8.61 16.12
C PHE A 10 3.23 -7.65 16.78
N MET A 11 3.23 -7.58 18.12
CA MET A 11 2.39 -6.60 18.83
C MET A 11 2.79 -5.17 18.50
N GLN A 12 4.09 -4.86 18.40
CA GLN A 12 4.55 -3.53 17.99
C GLN A 12 4.15 -3.19 16.55
N ALA A 13 4.25 -4.14 15.63
CA ALA A 13 3.78 -3.97 14.25
C ALA A 13 2.27 -3.68 14.18
N GLU A 14 1.47 -4.37 15.00
CA GLU A 14 0.03 -4.10 15.12
C GLU A 14 -0.27 -2.71 15.66
N VAL A 15 0.40 -2.29 16.74
CA VAL A 15 0.23 -0.96 17.34
C VAL A 15 0.55 0.13 16.34
N LEU A 16 1.70 0.01 15.65
CA LEU A 16 2.12 0.96 14.62
C LEU A 16 1.06 1.05 13.50
N THR A 17 0.62 -0.08 12.97
CA THR A 17 -0.39 -0.12 11.91
C THR A 17 -1.70 0.57 12.32
N LYS A 18 -2.18 0.30 13.52
CA LYS A 18 -3.43 0.89 14.04
C LYS A 18 -3.33 2.39 14.27
N ALA A 19 -2.15 2.88 14.66
CA ALA A 19 -1.90 4.30 14.85
C ALA A 19 -1.99 5.08 13.53
N TYR A 20 -1.47 4.51 12.42
CA TYR A 20 -1.39 5.21 11.14
C TYR A 20 -2.60 5.00 10.21
N SER A 21 -3.32 3.88 10.30
CA SER A 21 -4.41 3.59 9.37
C SER A 21 -5.63 2.94 10.01
N THR A 22 -6.68 3.72 10.20
CA THR A 22 -7.98 3.21 10.68
C THR A 22 -8.72 2.40 9.61
N SER A 23 -8.66 2.81 8.34
CA SER A 23 -9.35 2.12 7.24
C SER A 23 -8.72 0.76 6.94
N PHE A 24 -7.39 0.69 6.91
CA PHE A 24 -6.66 -0.56 6.73
C PHE A 24 -6.88 -1.51 7.93
N SER A 25 -6.80 -1.00 9.15
CA SER A 25 -7.08 -1.77 10.36
C SER A 25 -8.51 -2.34 10.37
N SER A 26 -9.50 -1.58 9.88
CA SER A 26 -10.87 -2.08 9.71
C SER A 26 -10.95 -3.21 8.69
N SER A 27 -10.22 -3.12 7.57
CA SER A 27 -10.15 -4.20 6.58
C SER A 27 -9.50 -5.45 7.16
N LEU A 28 -8.41 -5.31 7.92
CA LEU A 28 -7.74 -6.43 8.58
C LEU A 28 -8.59 -7.08 9.65
N SER A 29 -9.53 -6.36 10.28
CA SER A 29 -10.47 -6.98 11.25
C SER A 29 -11.35 -8.08 10.62
N LEU A 30 -11.49 -8.10 9.29
CA LEU A 30 -12.22 -9.10 8.52
C LEU A 30 -11.33 -10.23 7.94
N VAL A 31 -10.03 -10.14 8.12
CA VAL A 31 -9.07 -11.22 7.79
C VAL A 31 -8.99 -12.20 8.97
N ASP A 32 -8.70 -13.45 8.71
CA ASP A 32 -8.49 -14.48 9.75
C ASP A 32 -7.41 -14.00 10.75
N LYS A 33 -7.69 -14.23 12.04
CA LYS A 33 -6.81 -13.77 13.14
C LYS A 33 -5.37 -14.28 13.01
N ARG A 34 -5.16 -15.48 12.44
CA ARG A 34 -3.85 -16.09 12.27
C ARG A 34 -2.97 -15.34 11.27
N LEU A 35 -3.58 -14.73 10.25
CA LEU A 35 -2.87 -14.02 9.19
C LEU A 35 -2.55 -12.56 9.53
N ARG A 36 -3.31 -11.97 10.46
CA ARG A 36 -3.18 -10.52 10.79
C ARG A 36 -1.78 -10.12 11.23
N PRO A 37 -1.08 -10.86 12.12
CA PRO A 37 0.26 -10.48 12.55
C PRO A 37 1.23 -10.35 11.38
N ALA A 38 1.17 -11.26 10.41
CA ALA A 38 2.02 -11.21 9.22
C ALA A 38 1.72 -9.98 8.34
N ILE A 39 0.45 -9.64 8.14
CA ILE A 39 0.06 -8.43 7.39
C ILE A 39 0.47 -7.16 8.14
N TYR A 40 0.32 -7.13 9.48
CA TYR A 40 0.80 -6.01 10.29
C TYR A 40 2.31 -5.81 10.14
N ALA A 41 3.10 -6.90 10.08
CA ALA A 41 4.55 -6.82 9.90
C ALA A 41 4.93 -6.21 8.53
N VAL A 42 4.25 -6.62 7.45
CA VAL A 42 4.47 -6.02 6.12
C VAL A 42 4.08 -4.54 6.11
N TYR A 43 2.92 -4.19 6.67
CA TYR A 43 2.49 -2.80 6.74
C TYR A 43 3.44 -1.95 7.60
N ALA A 44 3.86 -2.45 8.76
CA ALA A 44 4.75 -1.74 9.65
C ALA A 44 6.12 -1.49 9.01
N MET A 45 6.65 -2.47 8.28
CA MET A 45 7.86 -2.30 7.46
C MET A 45 7.68 -1.14 6.49
N ALA A 46 6.61 -1.17 5.68
CA ALA A 46 6.35 -0.14 4.69
C ALA A 46 6.19 1.24 5.36
N ARG A 47 5.44 1.33 6.47
CA ARG A 47 5.19 2.60 7.17
C ARG A 47 6.45 3.19 7.80
N VAL A 48 7.34 2.38 8.37
CA VAL A 48 8.61 2.88 8.93
C VAL A 48 9.49 3.48 7.85
N VAL A 49 9.58 2.83 6.69
CA VAL A 49 10.37 3.33 5.56
C VAL A 49 9.73 4.60 4.97
N ASP A 50 8.41 4.62 4.82
CA ASP A 50 7.62 5.75 4.36
C ASP A 50 7.81 6.99 5.28
N GLU A 51 7.84 6.79 6.62
CA GLU A 51 8.06 7.85 7.60
C GLU A 51 9.44 8.52 7.44
N ILE A 52 10.48 7.77 7.05
CA ILE A 52 11.81 8.32 6.78
C ILE A 52 11.74 9.36 5.65
N VAL A 53 10.93 9.09 4.62
CA VAL A 53 10.84 9.91 3.41
C VAL A 53 9.85 11.05 3.58
N ASP A 54 8.74 10.79 4.27
CA ASP A 54 7.61 11.72 4.36
C ASP A 54 7.77 12.78 5.45
N THR A 55 8.51 12.45 6.53
CA THR A 55 8.61 13.34 7.70
C THR A 55 9.99 13.98 7.77
N PRO A 56 10.13 15.29 7.47
CA PRO A 56 11.40 15.98 7.60
C PRO A 56 11.87 16.03 9.05
N HIS A 57 13.04 15.51 9.33
CA HIS A 57 13.68 15.59 10.64
C HIS A 57 14.90 16.50 10.60
N LYS A 58 14.95 17.51 11.47
CA LYS A 58 16.05 18.46 11.52
C LYS A 58 17.38 17.73 11.81
N GLY A 59 18.35 17.91 10.94
CA GLY A 59 19.71 17.35 11.11
C GLY A 59 19.84 15.88 10.69
N VAL A 60 18.81 15.27 10.09
CA VAL A 60 18.86 13.92 9.52
C VAL A 60 19.11 14.00 8.02
N ASP A 61 20.10 13.26 7.54
CA ASP A 61 20.28 12.99 6.11
C ASP A 61 19.34 11.83 5.72
N VAL A 62 18.20 12.18 5.13
CA VAL A 62 17.14 11.25 4.78
C VAL A 62 17.62 10.16 3.80
N ARG A 63 18.53 10.50 2.87
CA ARG A 63 19.12 9.54 1.94
C ARG A 63 19.99 8.51 2.66
N GLN A 64 20.82 8.99 3.58
CA GLN A 64 21.68 8.11 4.38
C GLN A 64 20.84 7.21 5.27
N GLU A 65 19.78 7.75 5.89
CA GLU A 65 18.86 7.00 6.75
C GLU A 65 18.11 5.94 5.96
N LEU A 66 17.53 6.28 4.79
CA LEU A 66 16.85 5.32 3.92
C LEU A 66 17.79 4.20 3.47
N GLY A 67 19.00 4.54 3.02
CA GLY A 67 20.02 3.55 2.65
C GLY A 67 20.47 2.68 3.83
N GLY A 68 20.56 3.27 5.02
CA GLY A 68 20.84 2.57 6.28
C GLY A 68 19.73 1.56 6.62
N CYS A 69 18.49 2.01 6.55
CA CYS A 69 17.30 1.20 6.79
C CYS A 69 17.24 -0.01 5.82
N ARG A 70 17.47 0.21 4.52
CA ARG A 70 17.53 -0.87 3.53
C ARG A 70 18.57 -1.92 3.88
N ARG A 71 19.81 -1.49 4.24
CA ARG A 71 20.87 -2.42 4.66
C ARG A 71 20.47 -3.22 5.90
N GLN A 72 19.82 -2.60 6.89
CA GLN A 72 19.37 -3.28 8.11
C GLN A 72 18.28 -4.32 7.82
N TYR A 73 17.32 -4.06 6.94
CA TYR A 73 16.34 -5.06 6.50
C TYR A 73 17.03 -6.25 5.81
N ASN A 74 17.96 -6.00 4.90
CA ASN A 74 18.70 -7.07 4.22
C ASN A 74 19.52 -7.91 5.21
N GLN A 75 20.18 -7.28 6.19
CA GLN A 75 20.89 -7.97 7.26
C GLN A 75 19.95 -8.79 8.15
N ALA A 76 18.78 -8.25 8.51
CA ALA A 76 17.78 -8.95 9.31
C ALA A 76 17.26 -10.20 8.59
N ILE A 77 17.00 -10.10 7.28
CA ILE A 77 16.58 -11.22 6.43
C ILE A 77 17.68 -12.28 6.37
N ALA A 78 18.93 -11.88 6.08
CA ALA A 78 20.06 -12.82 5.97
C ALA A 78 20.37 -13.52 7.29
N ALA A 79 20.34 -12.79 8.41
CA ALA A 79 20.61 -13.31 9.74
C ALA A 79 19.42 -14.06 10.37
N ARG A 80 18.22 -13.96 9.82
CA ARG A 80 16.95 -14.42 10.42
C ARG A 80 16.70 -13.85 11.82
N TYR A 81 17.24 -12.68 12.09
CA TYR A 81 17.15 -11.99 13.38
C TYR A 81 17.37 -10.48 13.21
N SER A 82 16.71 -9.71 14.08
CA SER A 82 17.02 -8.30 14.29
C SER A 82 16.70 -7.89 15.72
N SER A 83 17.51 -7.01 16.31
CA SER A 83 17.20 -6.36 17.57
C SER A 83 16.15 -5.25 17.43
N ASN A 84 15.86 -4.80 16.20
CA ASN A 84 14.71 -3.95 15.92
C ASN A 84 13.46 -4.83 15.75
N PRO A 85 12.42 -4.67 16.60
CA PRO A 85 11.25 -5.54 16.59
C PRO A 85 10.48 -5.54 15.27
N ILE A 86 10.34 -4.38 14.61
CA ILE A 86 9.63 -4.28 13.33
C ILE A 86 10.37 -5.06 12.24
N MET A 87 11.69 -4.92 12.18
CA MET A 87 12.52 -5.70 11.25
C MET A 87 12.52 -7.18 11.60
N HIS A 88 12.47 -7.53 12.90
CA HIS A 88 12.40 -8.92 13.35
C HIS A 88 11.08 -9.57 12.94
N ALA A 89 9.95 -8.91 13.13
CA ALA A 89 8.65 -9.39 12.66
C ALA A 89 8.61 -9.56 11.15
N PHE A 90 9.12 -8.56 10.40
CA PHE A 90 9.13 -8.61 8.94
C PHE A 90 10.01 -9.75 8.40
N GLN A 91 11.25 -9.91 8.89
CA GLN A 91 12.12 -10.99 8.42
C GLN A 91 11.53 -12.38 8.72
N HIS A 92 10.84 -12.54 9.85
CA HIS A 92 10.15 -13.80 10.16
C HIS A 92 9.06 -14.09 9.10
N VAL A 93 8.23 -13.09 8.79
CA VAL A 93 7.19 -13.21 7.76
C VAL A 93 7.79 -13.45 6.38
N PHE A 94 8.90 -12.76 6.04
CA PHE A 94 9.62 -12.93 4.79
C PHE A 94 9.97 -14.40 4.55
N HIS A 95 10.52 -15.09 5.55
CA HIS A 95 10.87 -16.50 5.44
C HIS A 95 9.68 -17.45 5.57
N ALA A 96 8.75 -17.15 6.46
CA ALA A 96 7.60 -18.03 6.71
C ALA A 96 6.67 -18.15 5.50
N TYR A 97 6.54 -17.07 4.73
CA TYR A 97 5.64 -17.02 3.56
C TYR A 97 6.39 -16.96 2.22
N GLY A 98 7.71 -17.07 2.22
CA GLY A 98 8.52 -17.08 0.99
C GLY A 98 8.40 -15.79 0.20
N LEU A 99 8.46 -14.62 0.88
CA LEU A 99 8.38 -13.33 0.19
C LEU A 99 9.59 -13.15 -0.72
N LYS A 100 9.37 -12.48 -1.86
CA LYS A 100 10.42 -12.23 -2.85
C LYS A 100 11.18 -10.95 -2.50
N ILE A 101 12.52 -11.00 -2.52
CA ILE A 101 13.37 -9.85 -2.19
C ILE A 101 13.20 -8.71 -3.21
N GLU A 102 12.87 -9.06 -4.46
CA GLU A 102 12.65 -8.11 -5.55
C GLU A 102 11.52 -7.13 -5.25
N HIS A 103 10.49 -7.56 -4.48
CA HIS A 103 9.40 -6.68 -4.07
C HIS A 103 9.85 -5.69 -3.00
N LEU A 104 10.67 -6.11 -2.04
CA LEU A 104 11.25 -5.23 -1.04
C LEU A 104 12.20 -4.22 -1.69
N ASP A 105 13.06 -4.68 -2.62
CA ASP A 105 13.96 -3.81 -3.36
C ASP A 105 13.22 -2.77 -4.19
N ALA A 106 12.18 -3.18 -4.90
CA ALA A 106 11.34 -2.26 -5.69
C ALA A 106 10.66 -1.21 -4.81
N PHE A 107 10.21 -1.60 -3.59
CA PHE A 107 9.64 -0.66 -2.64
C PHE A 107 10.69 0.38 -2.20
N PHE A 108 11.90 -0.01 -1.83
CA PHE A 108 12.96 0.93 -1.47
C PHE A 108 13.32 1.85 -2.64
N VAL A 109 13.35 1.35 -3.87
CA VAL A 109 13.60 2.18 -5.06
C VAL A 109 12.50 3.24 -5.23
N SER A 110 11.23 2.90 -5.03
CA SER A 110 10.15 3.89 -5.10
C SER A 110 10.26 4.96 -4.00
N MET A 111 10.67 4.58 -2.78
CA MET A 111 10.93 5.54 -1.71
C MET A 111 12.14 6.45 -2.00
N GLU A 112 13.17 5.93 -2.66
CA GLU A 112 14.33 6.73 -3.11
C GLU A 112 13.91 7.75 -4.19
N MET A 113 12.97 7.39 -5.07
CA MET A 113 12.40 8.33 -6.05
C MET A 113 11.70 9.49 -5.38
N ASP A 114 11.05 9.28 -4.23
CA ASP A 114 10.39 10.35 -3.46
C ASP A 114 11.37 11.40 -2.91
N LEU A 115 12.66 11.11 -2.84
CA LEU A 115 13.66 12.09 -2.41
C LEU A 115 14.05 13.10 -3.51
N HIS A 116 13.77 12.80 -4.77
CA HIS A 116 14.33 13.58 -5.89
C HIS A 116 13.33 13.93 -6.99
N GLN A 117 12.31 13.10 -7.18
CA GLN A 117 11.38 13.26 -8.29
C GLN A 117 10.25 14.23 -7.93
N VAL A 118 10.12 15.27 -8.74
CA VAL A 118 9.00 16.23 -8.68
C VAL A 118 8.03 15.98 -9.85
N HIS A 119 8.59 15.53 -10.97
CA HIS A 119 7.85 15.15 -12.18
C HIS A 119 8.30 13.76 -12.63
N PHE A 120 7.37 12.95 -13.05
CA PHE A 120 7.59 11.56 -13.45
C PHE A 120 7.47 11.41 -14.97
N SER A 121 8.43 10.71 -15.62
CA SER A 121 8.19 10.15 -16.94
C SER A 121 7.20 8.99 -16.84
N VAL A 122 6.73 8.47 -17.98
CA VAL A 122 5.82 7.32 -18.00
C VAL A 122 6.49 6.10 -17.34
N GLU A 123 7.74 5.83 -17.67
CA GLU A 123 8.52 4.72 -17.11
C GLU A 123 8.75 4.87 -15.60
N GLN A 124 9.07 6.08 -15.16
CA GLN A 124 9.25 6.39 -13.73
C GLN A 124 7.93 6.25 -12.96
N TYR A 125 6.82 6.67 -13.55
CA TYR A 125 5.49 6.53 -12.97
C TYR A 125 5.11 5.05 -12.79
N GLU A 126 5.33 4.22 -13.80
CA GLU A 126 5.09 2.78 -13.73
C GLU A 126 5.99 2.11 -12.68
N GLN A 127 7.28 2.44 -12.67
CA GLN A 127 8.24 1.95 -11.68
C GLN A 127 7.84 2.35 -10.25
N TYR A 128 7.41 3.60 -10.07
CA TYR A 128 6.96 4.09 -8.77
C TYR A 128 5.71 3.34 -8.28
N ILE A 129 4.69 3.19 -9.12
CA ILE A 129 3.47 2.45 -8.78
C ILE A 129 3.80 0.99 -8.44
N TYR A 130 4.68 0.37 -9.23
CA TYR A 130 5.10 -1.01 -8.94
C TYR A 130 5.71 -1.11 -7.55
N GLY A 131 6.70 -0.30 -7.22
CA GLY A 131 7.41 -0.38 -5.95
C GLY A 131 6.54 0.06 -4.75
N SER A 132 5.88 1.20 -4.85
CA SER A 132 5.15 1.80 -3.72
C SER A 132 3.83 1.07 -3.38
N ALA A 133 3.23 0.33 -4.31
CA ALA A 133 1.92 -0.28 -4.09
C ALA A 133 1.79 -1.73 -4.56
N GLN A 134 2.17 -2.03 -5.81
CA GLN A 134 2.03 -3.41 -6.32
C GLN A 134 2.90 -4.37 -5.51
N ALA A 135 4.17 -4.03 -5.27
CA ALA A 135 5.11 -4.85 -4.50
C ALA A 135 4.60 -5.12 -3.08
N ILE A 136 3.98 -4.14 -2.42
CA ILE A 136 3.35 -4.32 -1.10
C ILE A 136 2.19 -5.33 -1.18
N GLY A 137 1.32 -5.18 -2.18
CA GLY A 137 0.23 -6.12 -2.43
C GLY A 137 0.73 -7.55 -2.71
N LEU A 138 1.82 -7.66 -3.48
CA LEU A 138 2.47 -8.93 -3.83
C LEU A 138 3.17 -9.58 -2.62
N MET A 139 3.71 -8.81 -1.69
CA MET A 139 4.20 -9.33 -0.41
C MET A 139 3.07 -9.82 0.51
N CYS A 140 1.89 -9.21 0.46
CA CYS A 140 0.73 -9.66 1.22
C CYS A 140 0.04 -10.89 0.61
N LEU A 141 0.17 -11.12 -0.68
CA LEU A 141 -0.57 -12.16 -1.41
C LEU A 141 -0.29 -13.58 -0.93
N PRO A 142 0.98 -14.04 -0.75
CA PRO A 142 1.25 -15.37 -0.22
C PRO A 142 0.70 -15.56 1.20
N ILE A 143 0.65 -14.50 2.01
CA ILE A 143 0.03 -14.54 3.35
C ILE A 143 -1.48 -14.77 3.22
N PHE A 144 -2.16 -14.06 2.32
CA PHE A 144 -3.60 -14.25 2.06
C PHE A 144 -3.92 -15.64 1.51
N CYS A 145 -3.00 -16.24 0.76
CA CYS A 145 -3.11 -17.56 0.16
C CYS A 145 -2.51 -18.69 1.03
N ASP A 146 -2.20 -18.41 2.32
CA ASP A 146 -1.66 -19.43 3.23
C ASP A 146 -2.53 -20.69 3.25
N GLY A 147 -1.89 -21.86 3.10
CA GLY A 147 -2.56 -23.15 2.98
C GLY A 147 -3.11 -23.48 1.58
N TYR A 148 -2.86 -22.64 0.56
CA TYR A 148 -3.32 -22.87 -0.82
C TYR A 148 -2.14 -22.80 -1.81
N PRO A 149 -1.36 -23.87 -1.96
CA PRO A 149 -0.18 -23.89 -2.83
C PRO A 149 -0.49 -23.47 -4.28
N GLY A 150 0.38 -22.63 -4.88
CA GLY A 150 0.25 -22.14 -6.24
C GLY A 150 -0.84 -21.08 -6.47
N LEU A 151 -1.70 -20.82 -5.48
CA LEU A 151 -2.76 -19.83 -5.64
C LEU A 151 -2.21 -18.40 -5.69
N ALA A 152 -1.16 -18.10 -4.92
CA ALA A 152 -0.53 -16.78 -4.95
C ALA A 152 -0.02 -16.44 -6.36
N ASP A 153 0.71 -17.36 -7.00
CA ASP A 153 1.22 -17.15 -8.36
C ASP A 153 0.07 -16.95 -9.37
N ALA A 154 -1.01 -17.72 -9.23
CA ALA A 154 -2.19 -17.61 -10.09
C ALA A 154 -2.95 -16.28 -9.93
N LEU A 155 -2.78 -15.58 -8.81
CA LEU A 155 -3.45 -14.31 -8.50
C LEU A 155 -2.52 -13.10 -8.58
N GLU A 156 -1.23 -13.28 -8.87
CA GLU A 156 -0.20 -12.22 -8.87
C GLU A 156 -0.60 -11.03 -9.74
N SER A 157 -1.04 -11.26 -10.97
CA SER A 157 -1.47 -10.21 -11.90
C SER A 157 -2.62 -9.36 -11.33
N GLY A 158 -3.66 -10.02 -10.77
CA GLY A 158 -4.79 -9.30 -10.20
C GLY A 158 -4.45 -8.55 -8.92
N ALA A 159 -3.54 -9.08 -8.10
CA ALA A 159 -3.04 -8.39 -6.92
C ALA A 159 -2.21 -7.14 -7.30
N GLY A 160 -1.38 -7.25 -8.35
CA GLY A 160 -0.67 -6.10 -8.93
C GLY A 160 -1.62 -5.02 -9.42
N LYS A 161 -2.69 -5.40 -10.15
CA LYS A 161 -3.72 -4.47 -10.60
C LYS A 161 -4.44 -3.78 -9.45
N LEU A 162 -4.72 -4.50 -8.36
CA LEU A 162 -5.33 -3.92 -7.17
C LEU A 162 -4.41 -2.87 -6.51
N GLY A 163 -3.13 -3.20 -6.37
CA GLY A 163 -2.12 -2.27 -5.84
C GLY A 163 -2.00 -1.01 -6.71
N SER A 164 -1.89 -1.19 -8.03
CA SER A 164 -1.83 -0.10 -9.01
C SER A 164 -3.05 0.83 -8.89
N ALA A 165 -4.26 0.26 -8.94
CA ALA A 165 -5.50 1.04 -8.81
C ALA A 165 -5.55 1.83 -7.49
N TYR A 166 -5.13 1.23 -6.38
CA TYR A 166 -5.10 1.91 -5.08
C TYR A 166 -4.15 3.12 -5.10
N GLN A 167 -2.97 2.95 -5.67
CA GLN A 167 -2.00 4.05 -5.73
C GLN A 167 -2.47 5.18 -6.65
N LYS A 168 -3.02 4.86 -7.80
CA LYS A 168 -3.60 5.87 -8.72
C LYS A 168 -4.76 6.64 -8.06
N VAL A 169 -5.62 5.96 -7.31
CA VAL A 169 -6.67 6.63 -6.52
C VAL A 169 -6.07 7.51 -5.43
N ASN A 170 -5.01 7.06 -4.75
CA ASN A 170 -4.31 7.88 -3.76
C ASN A 170 -3.73 9.15 -4.41
N PHE A 171 -3.11 9.06 -5.57
CA PHE A 171 -2.61 10.23 -6.30
C PHE A 171 -3.70 11.24 -6.63
N LEU A 172 -4.87 10.78 -7.09
CA LEU A 172 -6.01 11.69 -7.34
C LEU A 172 -6.56 12.29 -6.05
N ARG A 173 -6.63 11.49 -4.97
CA ARG A 173 -7.12 11.94 -3.66
C ARG A 173 -6.25 13.02 -3.04
N ASP A 174 -4.94 12.84 -3.15
CA ASP A 174 -3.95 13.66 -2.45
C ASP A 174 -3.29 14.72 -3.35
N ILE A 175 -3.69 14.84 -4.63
CA ILE A 175 -3.07 15.72 -5.63
C ILE A 175 -2.91 17.17 -5.15
N ALA A 176 -3.87 17.66 -4.36
CA ALA A 176 -3.83 19.01 -3.80
C ALA A 176 -2.75 19.20 -2.74
N SER A 177 -2.58 18.23 -1.83
CA SER A 177 -1.57 18.26 -0.77
C SER A 177 -0.18 17.98 -1.33
N ASP A 178 -0.04 16.97 -2.18
CA ASP A 178 1.24 16.62 -2.80
C ASP A 178 1.84 17.79 -3.59
N TYR A 179 0.99 18.50 -4.30
CA TYR A 179 1.45 19.69 -5.03
C TYR A 179 1.78 20.86 -4.09
N ARG A 180 0.93 21.17 -3.11
CA ARG A 180 1.14 22.33 -2.21
C ARG A 180 2.32 22.14 -1.27
N GLU A 181 2.50 20.94 -0.75
CA GLU A 181 3.49 20.68 0.29
C GLU A 181 4.85 20.25 -0.30
N ARG A 182 4.83 19.57 -1.47
CA ARG A 182 6.00 18.94 -2.05
C ARG A 182 6.30 19.40 -3.50
N GLY A 183 5.43 20.23 -4.09
CA GLY A 183 5.52 20.65 -5.50
C GLY A 183 5.39 19.48 -6.48
N ARG A 184 4.87 18.32 -6.05
CA ARG A 184 4.90 17.05 -6.77
C ARG A 184 3.58 16.73 -7.44
N THR A 185 3.66 16.18 -8.66
CA THR A 185 2.56 15.51 -9.33
C THR A 185 3.08 14.18 -9.89
N TYR A 186 2.36 13.10 -9.59
CA TYR A 186 2.79 11.75 -10.02
C TYR A 186 2.40 11.46 -11.47
N PHE A 187 1.24 11.95 -11.93
CA PHE A 187 0.79 11.68 -13.31
C PHE A 187 1.70 12.39 -14.33
N PRO A 188 2.26 11.65 -15.32
CA PRO A 188 3.16 12.23 -16.32
C PRO A 188 2.52 13.38 -17.09
N GLY A 189 3.24 14.49 -17.21
CA GLY A 189 2.79 15.67 -17.95
C GLY A 189 1.64 16.47 -17.32
N ILE A 190 1.25 16.15 -16.07
CA ILE A 190 0.18 16.85 -15.35
C ILE A 190 0.77 17.74 -14.26
N THR A 191 0.36 19.02 -14.29
CA THR A 191 0.63 20.01 -13.25
C THR A 191 -0.68 20.76 -12.93
N PRO A 192 -0.77 21.51 -11.83
CA PRO A 192 -1.92 22.36 -11.56
C PRO A 192 -2.22 23.29 -12.74
N GLY A 193 -3.47 23.31 -13.17
CA GLY A 193 -3.91 24.08 -14.33
C GLY A 193 -3.70 23.40 -15.69
N THR A 194 -3.00 22.25 -15.74
CA THR A 194 -2.83 21.51 -17.00
C THR A 194 -3.67 20.23 -17.07
N LEU A 195 -4.22 19.76 -15.95
CA LEU A 195 -5.12 18.60 -15.94
C LEU A 195 -6.44 18.95 -16.65
N SER A 196 -6.61 18.46 -17.86
CA SER A 196 -7.86 18.61 -18.60
C SER A 196 -8.91 17.59 -18.13
N LYS A 197 -10.19 17.88 -18.42
CA LYS A 197 -11.29 16.93 -18.17
C LYS A 197 -11.07 15.59 -18.87
N ILE A 198 -10.52 15.63 -20.10
CA ILE A 198 -10.23 14.42 -20.88
C ILE A 198 -9.15 13.57 -20.20
N GLN A 199 -8.05 14.19 -19.78
CA GLN A 199 -6.97 13.47 -19.07
C GLN A 199 -7.46 12.87 -17.75
N LYS A 200 -8.25 13.64 -16.97
CA LYS A 200 -8.87 13.13 -15.73
C LYS A 200 -9.72 11.90 -16.02
N GLN A 201 -10.58 11.96 -17.05
CA GLN A 201 -11.44 10.83 -17.42
C GLN A 201 -10.60 9.61 -17.84
N MET A 202 -9.54 9.80 -18.64
CA MET A 202 -8.65 8.69 -19.04
C MET A 202 -8.00 8.00 -17.83
N ILE A 203 -7.57 8.79 -16.82
CA ILE A 203 -7.02 8.23 -15.58
C ILE A 203 -8.08 7.44 -14.82
N GLU A 204 -9.29 7.97 -14.69
CA GLU A 204 -10.39 7.30 -14.00
C GLU A 204 -10.83 6.01 -14.70
N ASP A 205 -10.89 6.02 -16.02
CA ASP A 205 -11.21 4.84 -16.83
C ASP A 205 -10.14 3.74 -16.68
N ASP A 206 -8.85 4.12 -16.65
CA ASP A 206 -7.75 3.19 -16.41
C ASP A 206 -7.84 2.57 -15.00
N ILE A 207 -8.09 3.38 -13.97
CA ILE A 207 -8.32 2.89 -12.60
C ILE A 207 -9.53 1.96 -12.55
N ALA A 208 -10.64 2.33 -13.15
CA ALA A 208 -11.86 1.52 -13.16
C ALA A 208 -11.63 0.16 -13.84
N LYS A 209 -10.89 0.13 -14.95
CA LYS A 209 -10.48 -1.10 -15.62
C LYS A 209 -9.64 -1.99 -14.72
N GLU A 210 -8.61 -1.43 -14.07
CA GLU A 210 -7.76 -2.19 -13.14
C GLU A 210 -8.55 -2.75 -11.95
N LEU A 211 -9.51 -1.99 -11.41
CA LEU A 211 -10.40 -2.46 -10.34
C LEU A 211 -11.28 -3.63 -10.80
N VAL A 212 -11.79 -3.61 -12.03
CA VAL A 212 -12.57 -4.72 -12.60
C VAL A 212 -11.70 -5.97 -12.75
N GLU A 213 -10.49 -5.84 -13.29
CA GLU A 213 -9.54 -6.94 -13.42
C GLU A 213 -9.15 -7.52 -12.05
N ALA A 214 -8.91 -6.67 -11.07
CA ALA A 214 -8.60 -7.05 -9.69
C ALA A 214 -9.76 -7.79 -8.99
N ASP A 215 -11.02 -7.41 -9.23
CA ASP A 215 -12.20 -8.09 -8.64
C ASP A 215 -12.29 -9.55 -9.06
N VAL A 216 -11.85 -9.90 -10.27
CA VAL A 216 -11.79 -11.29 -10.75
C VAL A 216 -10.84 -12.13 -9.88
N ALA A 217 -9.66 -11.60 -9.56
CA ALA A 217 -8.69 -12.27 -8.69
C ALA A 217 -9.17 -12.29 -7.23
N LEU A 218 -9.73 -11.17 -6.75
CA LEU A 218 -10.25 -11.04 -5.39
C LEU A 218 -11.32 -12.10 -5.06
N ARG A 219 -12.20 -12.43 -6.00
CA ARG A 219 -13.23 -13.47 -5.82
C ARG A 219 -12.63 -14.86 -5.64
N LYS A 220 -11.42 -15.11 -6.13
CA LYS A 220 -10.70 -16.38 -6.00
C LYS A 220 -9.88 -16.47 -4.71
N LEU A 221 -9.68 -15.36 -3.98
CA LEU A 221 -8.99 -15.40 -2.69
C LEU A 221 -9.68 -16.35 -1.70
N PRO A 222 -8.90 -17.03 -0.83
CA PRO A 222 -9.45 -17.84 0.24
C PRO A 222 -10.38 -17.03 1.17
N ARG A 223 -11.39 -17.70 1.74
CA ARG A 223 -12.34 -17.05 2.66
C ARG A 223 -11.68 -16.33 3.82
N GLN A 224 -10.53 -16.84 4.28
CA GLN A 224 -9.72 -16.29 5.37
C GLN A 224 -9.22 -14.86 5.11
N ALA A 225 -9.06 -14.45 3.85
CA ALA A 225 -8.57 -13.13 3.45
C ALA A 225 -9.60 -12.30 2.67
N ARG A 226 -10.46 -12.98 1.90
CA ARG A 226 -11.36 -12.37 0.91
C ARG A 226 -12.17 -11.20 1.44
N ARG A 227 -12.76 -11.33 2.63
CA ARG A 227 -13.62 -10.26 3.19
C ARG A 227 -12.83 -9.00 3.52
N GLY A 228 -11.63 -9.15 4.07
CA GLY A 228 -10.77 -8.02 4.39
C GLY A 228 -10.30 -7.29 3.14
N VAL A 229 -9.80 -8.03 2.14
CA VAL A 229 -9.37 -7.46 0.86
C VAL A 229 -10.55 -6.81 0.13
N ARG A 230 -11.74 -7.43 0.19
CA ARG A 230 -12.96 -6.87 -0.39
C ARG A 230 -13.36 -5.56 0.27
N LEU A 231 -13.24 -5.42 1.59
CA LEU A 231 -13.54 -4.15 2.26
C LEU A 231 -12.60 -3.05 1.78
N SER A 232 -11.31 -3.36 1.67
CA SER A 232 -10.33 -2.44 1.10
C SER A 232 -10.69 -2.04 -0.34
N TYR A 233 -11.01 -3.02 -1.20
CA TYR A 233 -11.48 -2.77 -2.56
C TYR A 233 -12.70 -1.81 -2.59
N LEU A 234 -13.71 -2.06 -1.76
CA LEU A 234 -14.90 -1.23 -1.69
C LEU A 234 -14.60 0.21 -1.23
N TYR A 235 -13.60 0.41 -0.37
CA TYR A 235 -13.16 1.75 0.02
C TYR A 235 -12.55 2.52 -1.15
N PHE A 236 -11.70 1.89 -1.94
CA PHE A 236 -11.04 2.53 -3.07
C PHE A 236 -12.01 2.74 -4.25
N ASP A 237 -12.88 1.77 -4.55
CA ASP A 237 -13.99 1.95 -5.52
C ASP A 237 -14.90 3.12 -5.12
N ARG A 238 -15.24 3.22 -3.83
CA ARG A 238 -16.03 4.36 -3.35
C ARG A 238 -15.28 5.67 -3.44
N LEU A 239 -14.00 5.68 -3.12
CA LEU A 239 -13.17 6.88 -3.18
C LEU A 239 -13.06 7.39 -4.63
N LEU A 240 -12.90 6.51 -5.60
CA LEU A 240 -12.95 6.86 -7.03
C LEU A 240 -14.32 7.50 -7.39
N LYS A 241 -15.42 6.95 -6.86
CA LYS A 241 -16.78 7.51 -7.07
C LYS A 241 -17.00 8.87 -6.41
N GLU A 242 -16.26 9.20 -5.34
CA GLU A 242 -16.26 10.55 -4.76
C GLU A 242 -15.42 11.54 -5.60
N ILE A 243 -14.38 11.05 -6.27
CA ILE A 243 -13.47 11.82 -7.13
C ILE A 243 -14.14 12.16 -8.47
N SER A 244 -14.85 11.20 -9.08
CA SER A 244 -15.37 11.31 -10.45
C SER A 244 -16.24 12.53 -10.72
N PRO A 245 -17.15 12.97 -9.83
CA PRO A 245 -17.99 14.15 -10.09
C PRO A 245 -17.25 15.48 -9.98
N LEU A 246 -16.02 15.50 -9.44
CA LEU A 246 -15.25 16.73 -9.23
C LEU A 246 -14.62 17.20 -10.54
N THR A 247 -14.54 18.53 -10.72
CA THR A 247 -13.77 19.09 -11.84
C THR A 247 -12.26 18.99 -11.56
N PRO A 248 -11.40 19.08 -12.59
CA PRO A 248 -9.95 19.13 -12.38
C PRO A 248 -9.52 20.20 -11.37
N GLU A 249 -10.11 21.38 -11.42
CA GLU A 249 -9.81 22.49 -10.51
C GLU A 249 -10.18 22.13 -9.07
N GLN A 250 -11.31 21.45 -8.86
CA GLN A 250 -11.76 21.02 -7.54
C GLN A 250 -10.82 19.98 -6.91
N LEU A 251 -10.17 19.12 -7.71
CA LEU A 251 -9.19 18.16 -7.21
C LEU A 251 -7.99 18.86 -6.53
N PHE A 252 -7.60 20.04 -7.01
CA PHE A 252 -6.48 20.80 -6.42
C PHE A 252 -6.88 21.68 -5.22
N THR A 253 -8.13 21.62 -4.74
CA THR A 253 -8.59 22.47 -3.62
C THR A 253 -8.43 21.79 -2.26
N SER A 254 -8.76 20.52 -2.14
CA SER A 254 -8.77 19.81 -0.86
C SER A 254 -8.65 18.30 -1.02
N ARG A 255 -8.18 17.65 0.04
CA ARG A 255 -8.12 16.19 0.12
C ARG A 255 -9.52 15.58 0.12
N ILE A 256 -9.73 14.56 -0.70
CA ILE A 256 -11.00 13.85 -0.83
C ILE A 256 -11.04 12.69 0.17
N SER A 257 -12.20 12.44 0.77
CA SER A 257 -12.37 11.35 1.73
C SER A 257 -13.74 10.69 1.65
N VAL A 258 -13.80 9.40 1.96
CA VAL A 258 -15.06 8.68 2.11
C VAL A 258 -15.74 9.09 3.42
N PRO A 259 -17.02 9.52 3.38
CA PRO A 259 -17.76 9.90 4.59
C PRO A 259 -17.80 8.77 5.64
N LYS A 260 -17.77 9.14 6.94
CA LYS A 260 -17.75 8.14 8.05
C LYS A 260 -18.91 7.16 7.98
N GLY A 261 -20.16 7.63 7.73
CA GLY A 261 -21.32 6.75 7.62
C GLY A 261 -21.21 5.76 6.45
N MET A 262 -20.62 6.20 5.32
CA MET A 262 -20.37 5.32 4.18
C MET A 262 -19.32 4.25 4.52
N LYS A 263 -18.28 4.56 5.30
CA LYS A 263 -17.29 3.55 5.74
C LYS A 263 -17.97 2.42 6.55
N VAL A 264 -18.89 2.77 7.45
CA VAL A 264 -19.67 1.78 8.22
C VAL A 264 -20.52 0.91 7.28
N TRP A 265 -21.23 1.53 6.33
CA TRP A 265 -22.03 0.80 5.36
C TRP A 265 -21.19 -0.16 4.50
N LEU A 266 -20.02 0.27 4.03
CA LEU A 266 -19.09 -0.59 3.27
C LEU A 266 -18.61 -1.78 4.11
N TYR A 267 -18.36 -1.56 5.41
CA TYR A 267 -17.97 -2.63 6.34
C TYR A 267 -19.07 -3.71 6.41
N VAL A 268 -20.33 -3.30 6.64
CA VAL A 268 -21.49 -4.22 6.68
C VAL A 268 -21.63 -4.95 5.34
N ARG A 269 -21.51 -4.23 4.21
CA ARG A 269 -21.58 -4.83 2.87
C ARG A 269 -20.49 -5.88 2.61
N ALA A 270 -19.30 -5.70 3.17
CA ALA A 270 -18.21 -6.66 3.04
C ALA A 270 -18.44 -7.96 3.84
N LEU A 271 -19.26 -7.92 4.90
CA LEU A 271 -19.63 -9.10 5.68
C LEU A 271 -20.63 -10.02 4.97
N VAL A 272 -21.52 -9.44 4.15
CA VAL A 272 -22.69 -10.16 3.57
C VAL A 272 -22.33 -10.91 2.27
N ARG A 273 -21.22 -10.62 1.64
CA ARG A 273 -20.75 -11.22 0.38
C ARG A 273 -19.34 -11.73 0.51
#